data_821e42e114e61273e73000e7781f134a
#
_entry.id   821e42e114e61273e73000e7781f134a
#
_cell.length_a   1.000
_cell.length_b   1.000
_cell.length_c   1.000
_cell.angle_alpha   90.00
_cell.angle_beta   90.00
_cell.angle_gamma   90.00
#
_symmetry.space_group_name_H-M   'P 1'
#
loop_
_entity.id
_entity.type
_entity.pdbx_description
1 polymer ?
#
loop_
_entity_poly.entity_id
_entity_poly.type
_entity_poly.pdbx_seq_one_letter_code
_entity_poly.pdbx_strand_id
1 'polypeptide(L)'
;RQWRETHQPPLSAAQFGVRYGQPKPWPSRTVYGWEAKGKIARASVQKRLADLGVCEPADWLDPAPADHNRKGLAPMSGRDTHPFFDMHTHGFVRVATGTPKVRTADVAHNAEGILETARAAHDRHVDLLLYPELAISSYAVDDLHLQVALLDAVEAEIARIVEVSRELDPVLVFGAPLRRNGRIYNCAVVIARGEVLGVVPKSFLPNYREYYEKRWFAHGRDCIGLTIKCGAREVPFGTDLLFEASDLAGFV
;
A
#
# COMPACT_ATOMS: atom_id res chain seq x y z
N ARG A 1 -3.45 -10.70 19.18
CA ARG A 1 -2.13 -11.04 18.65
C ARG A 1 -1.05 -10.84 19.71
N GLN A 2 -0.97 -9.68 20.34
CA GLN A 2 0.01 -9.34 21.38
C GLN A 2 0.06 -10.38 22.52
N TRP A 3 -1.10 -10.80 23.04
CA TRP A 3 -1.16 -11.85 24.08
C TRP A 3 -0.53 -13.16 23.58
N ARG A 4 -0.82 -13.56 22.33
CA ARG A 4 -0.30 -14.78 21.71
C ARG A 4 1.22 -14.73 21.53
N GLU A 5 1.78 -13.56 21.26
CA GLU A 5 3.21 -13.35 21.04
C GLU A 5 4.01 -13.21 22.34
N THR A 6 3.37 -12.75 23.43
CA THR A 6 4.01 -12.60 24.74
C THR A 6 4.12 -13.90 25.53
N HIS A 7 3.35 -14.93 25.17
CA HIS A 7 3.46 -16.25 25.78
C HIS A 7 4.60 -17.06 25.18
N GLN A 8 5.37 -17.72 26.02
CA GLN A 8 6.52 -18.52 25.59
C GLN A 8 6.18 -20.01 25.55
N PRO A 9 6.31 -20.69 24.39
CA PRO A 9 6.58 -20.10 23.07
C PRO A 9 5.34 -19.40 22.48
N PRO A 10 5.52 -18.42 21.59
CA PRO A 10 4.40 -17.72 20.95
C PRO A 10 3.57 -18.69 20.10
N LEU A 11 2.23 -18.56 20.20
CA LEU A 11 1.32 -19.45 19.50
C LEU A 11 0.99 -18.91 18.10
N SER A 12 1.03 -19.78 17.09
CA SER A 12 0.43 -19.47 15.78
C SER A 12 -1.09 -19.37 15.88
N ALA A 13 -1.76 -18.77 14.88
CA ALA A 13 -3.22 -18.70 14.84
C ALA A 13 -3.88 -20.09 14.92
N ALA A 14 -3.30 -21.11 14.28
CA ALA A 14 -3.78 -22.48 14.36
C ALA A 14 -3.64 -23.06 15.77
N GLN A 15 -2.47 -22.90 16.40
CA GLN A 15 -2.23 -23.38 17.77
C GLN A 15 -3.13 -22.65 18.80
N PHE A 16 -3.37 -21.36 18.60
CA PHE A 16 -4.32 -20.62 19.42
C PHE A 16 -5.74 -21.20 19.31
N GLY A 17 -6.21 -21.46 18.09
CA GLY A 17 -7.52 -22.07 17.84
C GLY A 17 -7.66 -23.46 18.46
N VAL A 18 -6.60 -24.28 18.45
CA VAL A 18 -6.59 -25.61 19.11
C VAL A 18 -6.62 -25.47 20.63
N ARG A 19 -5.83 -24.55 21.20
CA ARG A 19 -5.69 -24.40 22.65
C ARG A 19 -6.93 -23.82 23.32
N TYR A 20 -7.58 -22.84 22.68
CA TYR A 20 -8.68 -22.07 23.26
C TYR A 20 -10.03 -22.34 22.62
N GLY A 21 -10.10 -23.16 21.58
CA GLY A 21 -11.34 -23.59 20.93
C GLY A 21 -12.22 -24.46 21.82
N GLN A 22 -13.49 -24.60 21.46
CA GLN A 22 -14.52 -25.28 22.24
C GLN A 22 -15.38 -26.19 21.42
N PRO A 23 -15.83 -27.24 22.06
CA PRO A 23 -15.16 -28.52 22.33
C PRO A 23 -14.41 -28.99 21.07
N LYS A 24 -14.63 -28.25 19.97
CA LYS A 24 -13.84 -28.36 18.73
C LYS A 24 -12.97 -27.15 18.60
N PRO A 25 -11.70 -27.30 18.17
CA PRO A 25 -10.80 -26.18 17.93
C PRO A 25 -11.41 -25.18 16.93
N TRP A 26 -11.23 -23.90 17.16
CA TRP A 26 -11.57 -22.90 16.14
C TRP A 26 -10.66 -23.04 14.94
N PRO A 27 -11.21 -23.05 13.71
CA PRO A 27 -10.37 -23.03 12.52
C PRO A 27 -9.41 -21.83 12.54
N SER A 28 -8.18 -22.05 12.14
CA SER A 28 -7.16 -20.97 12.07
C SER A 28 -7.67 -19.76 11.26
N ARG A 29 -8.45 -20.02 10.20
CA ARG A 29 -9.09 -18.97 9.38
C ARG A 29 -10.07 -18.11 10.19
N THR A 30 -10.73 -18.66 11.21
CA THR A 30 -11.64 -17.90 12.09
C THR A 30 -10.84 -16.95 13.00
N VAL A 31 -9.80 -17.47 13.65
CA VAL A 31 -8.91 -16.68 14.52
C VAL A 31 -8.25 -15.57 13.71
N TYR A 32 -7.71 -15.90 12.54
CA TYR A 32 -7.12 -14.92 11.63
C TYR A 32 -8.13 -13.85 11.17
N GLY A 33 -9.40 -14.26 10.95
CA GLY A 33 -10.47 -13.34 10.57
C GLY A 33 -10.80 -12.31 11.65
N TRP A 34 -10.62 -12.63 12.93
CA TRP A 34 -10.79 -11.68 14.04
C TRP A 34 -9.61 -10.71 14.12
N GLU A 35 -8.39 -11.21 13.99
CA GLU A 35 -7.18 -10.41 14.07
C GLU A 35 -7.00 -9.49 12.85
N ALA A 36 -7.18 -10.01 11.63
CA ALA A 36 -6.85 -9.27 10.41
C ALA A 36 -8.00 -8.40 9.86
N LYS A 37 -9.27 -8.71 10.21
CA LYS A 37 -10.43 -8.01 9.66
C LYS A 37 -11.18 -7.15 10.69
N GLY A 38 -10.65 -6.98 11.88
CA GLY A 38 -11.28 -6.22 12.94
C GLY A 38 -12.68 -6.72 13.31
N LYS A 39 -13.01 -7.98 13.01
CA LYS A 39 -14.32 -8.54 13.33
C LYS A 39 -14.39 -8.87 14.81
N ILE A 40 -15.38 -8.31 15.47
CA ILE A 40 -15.70 -8.65 16.86
C ILE A 40 -16.20 -10.08 16.93
N ALA A 41 -15.63 -10.88 17.82
CA ALA A 41 -16.07 -12.24 18.06
C ALA A 41 -17.51 -12.23 18.67
N ARG A 42 -18.28 -13.32 18.44
CA ARG A 42 -19.62 -13.44 19.05
C ARG A 42 -19.53 -13.39 20.57
N ALA A 43 -20.56 -12.87 21.23
CA ALA A 43 -20.58 -12.70 22.69
C ALA A 43 -20.19 -13.95 23.50
N SER A 44 -20.56 -15.14 23.03
CA SER A 44 -20.16 -16.42 23.66
C SER A 44 -18.65 -16.68 23.59
N VAL A 45 -18.01 -16.24 22.52
CA VAL A 45 -16.55 -16.37 22.32
C VAL A 45 -15.83 -15.30 23.13
N GLN A 46 -16.35 -14.08 23.16
CA GLN A 46 -15.83 -12.98 23.97
C GLN A 46 -15.78 -13.37 25.45
N LYS A 47 -16.91 -13.84 26.00
CA LYS A 47 -17.01 -14.31 27.39
C LYS A 47 -15.95 -15.37 27.68
N ARG A 48 -15.78 -16.35 26.77
CA ARG A 48 -14.81 -17.40 27.01
C ARG A 48 -13.36 -16.92 26.94
N LEU A 49 -13.03 -15.98 26.07
CA LEU A 49 -11.69 -15.39 26.01
C LEU A 49 -11.39 -14.59 27.28
N ALA A 50 -12.40 -13.89 27.83
CA ALA A 50 -12.29 -13.21 29.10
C ALA A 50 -12.13 -14.22 30.28
N ASP A 51 -12.92 -15.29 30.31
CA ASP A 51 -12.83 -16.36 31.32
C ASP A 51 -11.44 -17.05 31.31
N LEU A 52 -10.78 -17.05 30.17
CA LEU A 52 -9.43 -17.61 30.01
C LEU A 52 -8.30 -16.58 30.26
N GLY A 53 -8.66 -15.35 30.62
CA GLY A 53 -7.69 -14.26 30.84
C GLY A 53 -6.93 -13.83 29.57
N VAL A 54 -7.51 -14.06 28.39
CA VAL A 54 -6.91 -13.68 27.09
C VAL A 54 -7.19 -12.22 26.79
N CYS A 55 -8.33 -11.70 27.18
CA CYS A 55 -8.73 -10.30 27.08
C CYS A 55 -9.76 -9.97 28.18
N GLU A 56 -9.81 -8.71 28.57
CA GLU A 56 -10.84 -8.22 29.51
C GLU A 56 -12.14 -7.90 28.74
N PRO A 57 -13.32 -7.94 29.41
CA PRO A 57 -14.59 -7.56 28.78
C PRO A 57 -14.58 -6.15 28.18
N ALA A 58 -13.82 -5.23 28.78
CA ALA A 58 -13.68 -3.86 28.30
C ALA A 58 -12.96 -3.77 26.94
N ASP A 59 -12.12 -4.76 26.58
CA ASP A 59 -11.40 -4.83 25.31
C ASP A 59 -12.33 -5.04 24.10
N TRP A 60 -13.58 -5.43 24.37
CA TRP A 60 -14.61 -5.72 23.37
C TRP A 60 -15.67 -4.63 23.26
N LEU A 61 -15.44 -3.47 23.85
CA LEU A 61 -16.34 -2.34 23.66
C LEU A 61 -16.43 -2.06 22.16
N ASP A 62 -17.66 -2.01 21.65
CA ASP A 62 -17.93 -1.67 20.26
C ASP A 62 -17.14 -0.40 19.90
N PRO A 63 -16.36 -0.42 18.84
CA PRO A 63 -15.87 0.83 18.29
C PRO A 63 -17.13 1.67 18.04
N ALA A 64 -17.15 2.89 18.54
CA ALA A 64 -18.29 3.80 18.37
C ALA A 64 -18.75 3.70 16.92
N PRO A 65 -20.07 3.57 16.65
CA PRO A 65 -20.57 3.37 15.30
C PRO A 65 -19.91 4.38 14.40
N ALA A 66 -19.35 3.90 13.28
CA ALA A 66 -18.66 4.76 12.33
C ALA A 66 -19.65 5.85 11.95
N ASP A 67 -19.40 7.04 12.47
CA ASP A 67 -20.24 8.20 12.23
C ASP A 67 -20.04 8.60 10.78
N HIS A 68 -20.87 8.08 9.89
CA HIS A 68 -20.86 8.37 8.46
C HIS A 68 -21.12 9.86 8.16
N ASN A 69 -21.29 10.68 9.20
CA ASN A 69 -21.61 12.11 9.10
C ASN A 69 -20.48 13.03 9.58
N ARG A 70 -19.24 12.53 9.76
CA ARG A 70 -18.09 13.37 10.09
C ARG A 70 -17.57 14.16 8.87
N LYS A 71 -18.40 15.07 8.39
CA LYS A 71 -17.88 16.21 7.63
C LYS A 71 -17.22 17.18 8.63
N GLY A 72 -15.90 17.30 8.57
CA GLY A 72 -15.18 18.42 9.19
C GLY A 72 -14.44 18.18 10.50
N LEU A 73 -13.91 16.98 10.75
CA LEU A 73 -12.90 16.80 11.79
C LEU A 73 -11.52 16.86 11.16
N ALA A 74 -10.73 17.84 11.59
CA ALA A 74 -9.31 17.91 11.30
C ALA A 74 -8.62 16.58 11.65
N PRO A 75 -7.52 16.22 10.99
CA PRO A 75 -6.78 15.01 11.30
C PRO A 75 -6.49 14.98 12.81
N MET A 76 -6.81 13.87 13.45
CA MET A 76 -6.66 13.72 14.90
C MET A 76 -5.18 13.55 15.27
N SER A 77 -4.36 14.55 14.93
CA SER A 77 -3.06 14.73 15.57
C SER A 77 -3.32 15.24 16.99
N GLY A 78 -3.13 14.40 17.99
CA GLY A 78 -3.14 14.82 19.38
C GLY A 78 -4.35 14.43 20.22
N ARG A 79 -5.03 13.33 19.94
CA ARG A 79 -5.86 12.68 20.97
C ARG A 79 -5.07 11.54 21.58
N ASP A 80 -5.06 11.49 22.91
CA ASP A 80 -4.63 10.35 23.70
C ASP A 80 -5.54 9.14 23.38
N THR A 81 -5.38 8.57 22.19
CA THR A 81 -5.96 7.27 21.91
C THR A 81 -5.10 6.26 22.62
N HIS A 82 -5.70 5.51 23.54
CA HIS A 82 -5.00 4.43 24.21
C HIS A 82 -4.28 3.57 23.15
N PRO A 83 -2.98 3.23 23.34
CA PRO A 83 -2.18 2.50 22.33
C PRO A 83 -2.83 1.23 21.78
N PHE A 84 -3.77 0.66 22.55
CA PHE A 84 -4.58 -0.48 22.13
C PHE A 84 -5.39 -0.22 20.83
N PHE A 85 -5.80 1.01 20.57
CA PHE A 85 -6.58 1.36 19.39
C PHE A 85 -5.72 1.79 18.20
N ASP A 86 -4.42 1.94 18.40
CA ASP A 86 -3.47 2.21 17.34
C ASP A 86 -3.00 0.89 16.71
N MET A 87 -3.41 0.64 15.48
CA MET A 87 -3.07 -0.57 14.75
C MET A 87 -1.56 -0.74 14.55
N HIS A 88 -0.81 0.37 14.45
CA HIS A 88 0.63 0.33 14.24
C HIS A 88 1.36 -0.20 15.46
N THR A 89 0.90 0.09 16.68
CA THR A 89 1.49 -0.48 17.91
C THR A 89 1.33 -2.00 17.98
N HIS A 90 0.38 -2.57 17.23
CA HIS A 90 0.17 -4.01 17.11
C HIS A 90 0.90 -4.62 15.91
N GLY A 91 1.72 -3.84 15.21
CA GLY A 91 2.46 -4.29 14.02
C GLY A 91 1.60 -4.51 12.80
N PHE A 92 0.49 -3.77 12.64
CA PHE A 92 -0.34 -3.79 11.43
C PHE A 92 -0.18 -2.48 10.66
N VAL A 93 -0.28 -2.60 9.34
CA VAL A 93 -0.42 -1.46 8.43
C VAL A 93 -1.66 -1.67 7.56
N ARG A 94 -2.30 -0.59 7.17
CA ARG A 94 -3.45 -0.63 6.28
C ARG A 94 -2.98 -0.43 4.85
N VAL A 95 -3.10 -1.49 4.05
CA VAL A 95 -2.76 -1.45 2.63
C VAL A 95 -4.02 -1.50 1.77
N ALA A 96 -4.00 -0.83 0.64
CA ALA A 96 -5.08 -0.84 -0.33
C ALA A 96 -4.54 -0.99 -1.76
N THR A 97 -5.40 -1.44 -2.66
CA THR A 97 -5.15 -1.40 -4.10
C THR A 97 -6.15 -0.47 -4.75
N GLY A 98 -5.66 0.45 -5.59
CA GLY A 98 -6.45 1.39 -6.37
C GLY A 98 -6.53 0.93 -7.83
N THR A 99 -7.74 0.79 -8.37
CA THR A 99 -7.96 0.43 -9.78
C THR A 99 -8.85 1.47 -10.46
N PRO A 100 -8.32 2.70 -10.71
CA PRO A 100 -9.09 3.73 -11.38
C PRO A 100 -9.40 3.33 -12.83
N LYS A 101 -10.45 3.92 -13.39
CA LYS A 101 -10.73 3.76 -14.81
C LYS A 101 -9.66 4.49 -15.62
N VAL A 102 -8.95 3.75 -16.47
CA VAL A 102 -7.91 4.31 -17.32
C VAL A 102 -8.41 4.60 -18.73
N ARG A 103 -7.82 5.60 -19.37
CA ARG A 103 -7.94 5.87 -20.81
C ARG A 103 -6.59 5.68 -21.47
N THR A 104 -6.58 5.00 -22.60
CA THR A 104 -5.36 4.71 -23.35
C THR A 104 -4.65 6.01 -23.75
N ALA A 105 -3.42 6.19 -23.32
CA ALA A 105 -2.55 7.35 -23.58
C ALA A 105 -3.07 8.71 -23.07
N ASP A 106 -4.20 8.76 -22.35
CA ASP A 106 -4.73 9.98 -21.73
C ASP A 106 -4.13 10.11 -20.31
N VAL A 107 -2.87 10.55 -20.27
CA VAL A 107 -2.07 10.60 -19.04
C VAL A 107 -2.70 11.51 -17.98
N ALA A 108 -3.26 12.65 -18.41
CA ALA A 108 -3.87 13.61 -17.49
C ALA A 108 -5.14 13.03 -16.82
N HIS A 109 -6.00 12.35 -17.60
CA HIS A 109 -7.17 11.66 -17.05
C HIS A 109 -6.77 10.55 -16.07
N ASN A 110 -5.76 9.75 -16.44
CA ASN A 110 -5.31 8.64 -15.62
C ASN A 110 -4.68 9.14 -14.30
N ALA A 111 -3.90 10.22 -14.36
CA ALA A 111 -3.33 10.87 -13.18
C ALA A 111 -4.42 11.42 -12.24
N GLU A 112 -5.50 11.99 -12.78
CA GLU A 112 -6.63 12.42 -11.93
C GLU A 112 -7.30 11.23 -11.23
N GLY A 113 -7.50 10.11 -11.94
CA GLY A 113 -8.04 8.89 -11.32
C GLY A 113 -7.13 8.32 -10.22
N ILE A 114 -5.80 8.43 -10.39
CA ILE A 114 -4.83 8.10 -9.33
C ILE A 114 -5.04 9.02 -8.14
N LEU A 115 -5.13 10.34 -8.35
CA LEU A 115 -5.30 11.32 -7.26
C LEU A 115 -6.64 11.21 -6.55
N GLU A 116 -7.74 10.97 -7.26
CA GLU A 116 -9.06 10.73 -6.65
C GLU A 116 -9.02 9.52 -5.71
N THR A 117 -8.40 8.43 -6.17
CA THR A 117 -8.25 7.21 -5.37
C THR A 117 -7.32 7.44 -4.17
N ALA A 118 -6.25 8.24 -4.36
CA ALA A 118 -5.32 8.59 -3.29
C ALA A 118 -5.98 9.42 -2.19
N ARG A 119 -6.82 10.40 -2.53
CA ARG A 119 -7.62 11.18 -1.57
C ARG A 119 -8.59 10.28 -0.79
N ALA A 120 -9.28 9.37 -1.50
CA ALA A 120 -10.17 8.42 -0.85
C ALA A 120 -9.44 7.44 0.08
N ALA A 121 -8.18 7.11 -0.21
CA ALA A 121 -7.32 6.30 0.64
C ALA A 121 -6.85 7.07 1.88
N HIS A 122 -6.48 8.35 1.71
CA HIS A 122 -6.16 9.27 2.80
C HIS A 122 -7.31 9.38 3.81
N ASP A 123 -8.54 9.62 3.32
CA ASP A 123 -9.75 9.69 4.17
C ASP A 123 -10.03 8.40 4.95
N ARG A 124 -9.46 7.29 4.54
CA ARG A 124 -9.58 5.97 5.16
C ARG A 124 -8.35 5.54 5.95
N HIS A 125 -7.40 6.44 6.13
CA HIS A 125 -6.14 6.18 6.83
C HIS A 125 -5.41 4.95 6.29
N VAL A 126 -5.28 4.88 4.97
CA VAL A 126 -4.46 3.86 4.29
C VAL A 126 -3.00 4.29 4.38
N ASP A 127 -2.11 3.35 4.75
CA ASP A 127 -0.68 3.63 4.86
C ASP A 127 0.05 3.45 3.52
N LEU A 128 -0.36 2.45 2.72
CA LEU A 128 0.20 2.19 1.40
C LEU A 128 -0.88 1.89 0.38
N LEU A 129 -0.86 2.61 -0.74
CA LEU A 129 -1.79 2.45 -1.85
C LEU A 129 -1.03 2.03 -3.11
N LEU A 130 -1.35 0.84 -3.62
CA LEU A 130 -0.75 0.25 -4.82
C LEU A 130 -1.70 0.35 -6.01
N TYR A 131 -1.18 0.78 -7.14
CA TYR A 131 -1.88 0.86 -8.42
C TYR A 131 -1.36 -0.18 -9.42
N PRO A 132 -2.11 -0.44 -10.52
CA PRO A 132 -1.68 -1.35 -11.57
C PRO A 132 -0.40 -0.90 -12.28
N GLU A 133 0.21 -1.85 -12.96
CA GLU A 133 1.29 -1.62 -13.92
C GLU A 133 0.88 -0.59 -14.97
N LEU A 134 1.78 0.38 -15.26
CA LEU A 134 1.57 1.45 -16.23
C LEU A 134 0.25 2.22 -16.04
N ALA A 135 -0.21 2.35 -14.79
CA ALA A 135 -1.49 2.99 -14.47
C ALA A 135 -1.63 4.39 -15.05
N ILE A 136 -0.54 5.14 -15.15
CA ILE A 136 -0.56 6.53 -15.62
C ILE A 136 -0.70 6.64 -17.15
N SER A 137 -0.16 5.70 -17.93
CA SER A 137 -0.23 5.71 -19.41
C SER A 137 -1.29 4.79 -19.99
N SER A 138 -1.78 3.83 -19.21
CA SER A 138 -2.36 2.55 -19.62
C SER A 138 -1.31 1.58 -20.18
N TYR A 139 -1.56 0.29 -20.03
CA TYR A 139 -0.70 -0.76 -20.57
C TYR A 139 -0.81 -0.88 -22.10
N ALA A 140 -2.03 -0.79 -22.63
CA ALA A 140 -2.33 -1.05 -24.04
C ALA A 140 -2.14 0.21 -24.92
N VAL A 141 -0.92 0.73 -24.97
CA VAL A 141 -0.56 1.90 -25.80
C VAL A 141 0.44 1.57 -26.90
N ASP A 142 0.90 0.33 -26.97
CA ASP A 142 1.79 -0.19 -28.00
C ASP A 142 3.01 0.75 -28.27
N ASP A 143 3.29 1.04 -29.54
CA ASP A 143 4.42 1.88 -29.94
C ASP A 143 4.31 3.34 -29.46
N LEU A 144 3.18 3.77 -28.88
CA LEU A 144 3.08 5.08 -28.24
C LEU A 144 4.03 5.22 -27.06
N HIS A 145 4.46 4.13 -26.42
CA HIS A 145 5.51 4.17 -25.41
C HIS A 145 6.84 4.79 -25.93
N LEU A 146 7.07 4.75 -27.24
CA LEU A 146 8.26 5.34 -27.86
C LEU A 146 8.08 6.83 -28.19
N GLN A 147 6.89 7.39 -28.03
CA GLN A 147 6.60 8.78 -28.35
C GLN A 147 7.06 9.73 -27.24
N VAL A 148 7.85 10.71 -27.61
CA VAL A 148 8.37 11.73 -26.68
C VAL A 148 7.22 12.46 -25.98
N ALA A 149 6.18 12.81 -26.74
CA ALA A 149 5.01 13.53 -26.19
C ALA A 149 4.30 12.75 -25.07
N LEU A 150 4.18 11.42 -25.17
CA LEU A 150 3.60 10.61 -24.11
C LEU A 150 4.49 10.61 -22.86
N LEU A 151 5.80 10.46 -23.07
CA LEU A 151 6.76 10.39 -21.97
C LEU A 151 6.90 11.74 -21.25
N ASP A 152 6.85 12.85 -22.00
CA ASP A 152 6.86 14.20 -21.42
C ASP A 152 5.58 14.45 -20.59
N ALA A 153 4.42 14.02 -21.08
CA ALA A 153 3.18 14.09 -20.34
C ALA A 153 3.21 13.24 -19.06
N VAL A 154 3.80 12.04 -19.11
CA VAL A 154 3.99 11.19 -17.92
C VAL A 154 4.86 11.88 -16.87
N GLU A 155 5.99 12.46 -17.28
CA GLU A 155 6.88 13.18 -16.36
C GLU A 155 6.19 14.39 -15.72
N ALA A 156 5.39 15.14 -16.49
CA ALA A 156 4.63 16.29 -16.00
C ALA A 156 3.56 15.88 -14.97
N GLU A 157 2.82 14.81 -15.25
CA GLU A 157 1.78 14.33 -14.34
C GLU A 157 2.35 13.68 -13.08
N ILE A 158 3.51 13.02 -13.16
CA ILE A 158 4.25 12.55 -11.97
C ILE A 158 4.58 13.75 -11.07
N ALA A 159 5.08 14.85 -11.63
CA ALA A 159 5.37 16.06 -10.86
C ALA A 159 4.11 16.63 -10.19
N ARG A 160 2.96 16.60 -10.86
CA ARG A 160 1.66 16.99 -10.27
C ARG A 160 1.23 16.06 -9.13
N ILE A 161 1.38 14.74 -9.31
CA ILE A 161 1.06 13.75 -8.26
C ILE A 161 1.96 13.97 -7.04
N VAL A 162 3.26 14.20 -7.25
CA VAL A 162 4.22 14.52 -6.17
C VAL A 162 3.75 15.75 -5.39
N GLU A 163 3.36 16.83 -6.07
CA GLU A 163 2.92 18.05 -5.39
C GLU A 163 1.65 17.82 -4.54
N VAL A 164 0.64 17.14 -5.10
CA VAL A 164 -0.60 16.84 -4.39
C VAL A 164 -0.36 15.88 -3.21
N SER A 165 0.60 14.97 -3.33
CA SER A 165 0.92 14.00 -2.28
C SER A 165 1.47 14.63 -0.99
N ARG A 166 1.82 15.91 -0.98
CA ARG A 166 2.23 16.65 0.22
C ARG A 166 1.17 16.65 1.32
N GLU A 167 -0.09 16.62 0.90
CA GLU A 167 -1.25 16.66 1.79
C GLU A 167 -1.87 15.27 2.02
N LEU A 168 -1.22 14.21 1.50
CA LEU A 168 -1.75 12.84 1.58
C LEU A 168 -0.87 11.98 2.48
N ASP A 169 -1.51 11.16 3.32
CA ASP A 169 -0.81 10.23 4.21
C ASP A 169 -0.25 8.99 3.50
N PRO A 170 -0.98 8.33 2.58
CA PRO A 170 -0.52 7.07 2.02
C PRO A 170 0.74 7.21 1.17
N VAL A 171 1.63 6.25 1.30
CA VAL A 171 2.66 5.99 0.29
C VAL A 171 1.96 5.51 -0.98
N LEU A 172 2.21 6.20 -2.10
CA LEU A 172 1.64 5.87 -3.40
C LEU A 172 2.65 5.08 -4.23
N VAL A 173 2.24 3.92 -4.75
CA VAL A 173 3.06 3.10 -5.66
C VAL A 173 2.27 2.88 -6.94
N PHE A 174 2.70 3.46 -8.06
CA PHE A 174 2.02 3.33 -9.34
C PHE A 174 2.99 3.08 -10.51
N GLY A 175 2.48 2.42 -11.55
CA GLY A 175 3.23 2.08 -12.74
C GLY A 175 3.34 3.24 -13.72
N ALA A 176 4.56 3.48 -14.25
CA ALA A 176 4.86 4.52 -15.24
C ALA A 176 5.99 4.11 -16.20
N PRO A 177 5.92 4.48 -17.49
CA PRO A 177 7.05 4.39 -18.40
C PRO A 177 7.99 5.59 -18.18
N LEU A 178 9.27 5.34 -17.90
CA LEU A 178 10.26 6.39 -17.63
C LEU A 178 11.51 6.24 -18.49
N ARG A 179 12.07 7.40 -18.89
CA ARG A 179 13.30 7.47 -19.68
C ARG A 179 14.55 7.58 -18.81
N ARG A 180 15.56 6.79 -19.14
CA ARG A 180 16.89 6.92 -18.55
C ARG A 180 17.97 6.56 -19.57
N ASN A 181 18.92 7.45 -19.82
CA ASN A 181 20.06 7.24 -20.72
C ASN A 181 19.66 6.68 -22.11
N GLY A 182 18.66 7.29 -22.74
CA GLY A 182 18.15 6.89 -24.05
C GLY A 182 17.37 5.58 -24.11
N ARG A 183 17.03 5.01 -22.95
CA ARG A 183 16.19 3.81 -22.83
C ARG A 183 14.93 4.14 -22.07
N ILE A 184 13.89 3.34 -22.33
CA ILE A 184 12.60 3.43 -21.61
C ILE A 184 12.49 2.21 -20.71
N TYR A 185 12.00 2.41 -19.49
CA TYR A 185 11.78 1.37 -18.50
C TYR A 185 10.34 1.38 -18.05
N ASN A 186 9.78 0.20 -17.87
CA ASN A 186 8.51 0.03 -17.16
C ASN A 186 8.81 0.03 -15.66
N CYS A 187 8.32 1.03 -14.95
CA CYS A 187 8.74 1.31 -13.57
C CYS A 187 7.56 1.34 -12.61
N ALA A 188 7.83 0.96 -11.37
CA ALA A 188 7.05 1.37 -10.22
C ALA A 188 7.66 2.64 -9.63
N VAL A 189 6.86 3.69 -9.49
CA VAL A 189 7.24 4.96 -8.87
C VAL A 189 6.67 4.99 -7.46
N VAL A 190 7.53 5.23 -6.47
CA VAL A 190 7.15 5.29 -5.06
C VAL A 190 7.21 6.74 -4.59
N ILE A 191 6.07 7.26 -4.13
CA ILE A 191 5.91 8.67 -3.74
C ILE A 191 5.32 8.73 -2.33
N ALA A 192 5.83 9.62 -1.50
CA ALA A 192 5.22 9.97 -0.22
C ALA A 192 5.45 11.46 0.09
N ARG A 193 4.41 12.12 0.59
CA ARG A 193 4.47 13.47 1.19
C ARG A 193 5.25 14.51 0.37
N GLY A 194 5.06 14.53 -0.93
CA GLY A 194 5.71 15.49 -1.85
C GLY A 194 7.11 15.09 -2.30
N GLU A 195 7.50 13.84 -2.13
CA GLU A 195 8.79 13.34 -2.55
C GLU A 195 8.67 12.02 -3.32
N VAL A 196 9.49 11.86 -4.36
CA VAL A 196 9.73 10.57 -5.00
C VAL A 196 10.79 9.86 -4.16
N LEU A 197 10.41 8.80 -3.46
CA LEU A 197 11.33 8.03 -2.62
C LEU A 197 12.26 7.15 -3.46
N GLY A 198 11.78 6.67 -4.60
CA GLY A 198 12.56 5.88 -5.52
C GLY A 198 11.74 5.36 -6.69
N VAL A 199 12.44 4.79 -7.66
CA VAL A 199 11.88 4.22 -8.89
C VAL A 199 12.44 2.82 -9.09
N VAL A 200 11.57 1.83 -9.20
CA VAL A 200 11.94 0.43 -9.37
C VAL A 200 11.63 -0.02 -10.79
N PRO A 201 12.64 -0.30 -11.64
CA PRO A 201 12.43 -0.78 -13.00
C PRO A 201 12.09 -2.27 -13.01
N LYS A 202 11.16 -2.67 -13.88
CA LYS A 202 10.75 -4.05 -14.09
C LYS A 202 11.92 -4.90 -14.60
N SER A 203 12.25 -5.98 -13.90
CA SER A 203 13.35 -6.88 -14.25
C SER A 203 12.98 -7.92 -15.31
N PHE A 204 11.76 -8.44 -15.26
CA PHE A 204 11.31 -9.52 -16.13
C PHE A 204 10.24 -9.01 -17.08
N LEU A 205 10.60 -8.84 -18.36
CA LEU A 205 9.72 -8.37 -19.41
C LEU A 205 9.13 -9.57 -20.16
N PRO A 206 7.81 -9.80 -20.10
CA PRO A 206 7.18 -10.85 -20.88
C PRO A 206 7.36 -10.56 -22.39
N ASN A 207 7.77 -11.59 -23.12
CA ASN A 207 8.00 -11.51 -24.55
C ASN A 207 7.63 -12.84 -25.22
N TYR A 208 6.39 -13.26 -24.98
CA TYR A 208 5.80 -14.50 -25.47
C TYR A 208 4.29 -14.29 -25.71
N ARG A 209 3.75 -15.05 -26.65
CA ARG A 209 2.35 -14.92 -27.10
C ARG A 209 2.02 -13.49 -27.51
N GLU A 210 0.99 -12.90 -26.91
CA GLU A 210 0.55 -11.52 -27.12
C GLU A 210 1.47 -10.47 -26.49
N TYR A 211 2.42 -10.87 -25.63
CA TYR A 211 3.31 -9.94 -24.95
C TYR A 211 4.63 -9.75 -25.73
N TYR A 212 5.03 -8.52 -25.92
CA TYR A 212 6.28 -8.13 -26.59
C TYR A 212 6.91 -6.88 -25.96
N GLU A 213 6.96 -6.84 -24.63
CA GLU A 213 7.47 -5.69 -23.86
C GLU A 213 8.92 -5.34 -24.15
N LYS A 214 9.75 -6.29 -24.59
CA LYS A 214 11.14 -6.04 -24.98
C LYS A 214 11.27 -5.13 -26.21
N ARG A 215 10.17 -4.90 -26.95
CA ARG A 215 10.13 -3.94 -28.03
C ARG A 215 10.24 -2.51 -27.52
N TRP A 216 9.67 -2.21 -26.35
CA TRP A 216 9.58 -0.86 -25.81
C TRP A 216 10.50 -0.63 -24.64
N PHE A 217 10.63 -1.63 -23.75
CA PHE A 217 11.27 -1.47 -22.46
C PHE A 217 12.61 -2.19 -22.38
N ALA A 218 13.55 -1.54 -21.71
CA ALA A 218 14.76 -2.18 -21.22
C ALA A 218 14.47 -2.88 -19.89
N HIS A 219 15.13 -4.03 -19.65
CA HIS A 219 15.01 -4.74 -18.39
C HIS A 219 15.79 -4.02 -17.27
N GLY A 220 15.23 -4.05 -16.06
CA GLY A 220 15.82 -3.42 -14.88
C GLY A 220 16.85 -4.26 -14.13
N ARG A 221 17.11 -5.50 -14.56
CA ARG A 221 17.88 -6.49 -13.80
C ARG A 221 19.26 -5.98 -13.33
N ASP A 222 19.93 -5.19 -14.16
CA ASP A 222 21.26 -4.68 -13.87
C ASP A 222 21.25 -3.24 -13.34
N CYS A 223 20.06 -2.72 -13.02
CA CYS A 223 19.90 -1.39 -12.44
C CYS A 223 20.04 -1.50 -10.92
N ILE A 224 21.26 -1.31 -10.43
CA ILE A 224 21.61 -1.39 -9.00
C ILE A 224 22.41 -0.13 -8.63
N GLY A 225 22.01 0.54 -7.53
CA GLY A 225 22.69 1.73 -7.04
C GLY A 225 22.72 2.90 -8.04
N LEU A 226 21.71 3.00 -8.89
CA LEU A 226 21.62 4.05 -9.92
C LEU A 226 20.69 5.18 -9.48
N THR A 227 20.67 6.27 -10.26
CA THR A 227 19.71 7.36 -10.12
C THR A 227 18.97 7.61 -11.41
N ILE A 228 17.80 8.23 -11.32
CA ILE A 228 17.01 8.71 -12.45
C ILE A 228 16.56 10.14 -12.17
N LYS A 229 16.51 10.95 -13.21
CA LYS A 229 15.97 12.32 -13.11
C LYS A 229 14.43 12.25 -13.05
N CYS A 230 13.86 12.78 -11.99
CA CYS A 230 12.42 12.93 -11.81
C CYS A 230 12.11 14.41 -11.54
N GLY A 231 11.59 15.12 -12.54
CA GLY A 231 11.47 16.57 -12.49
C GLY A 231 12.86 17.26 -12.35
N ALA A 232 13.00 18.08 -11.32
CA ALA A 232 14.26 18.79 -11.02
C ALA A 232 15.24 17.99 -10.15
N ARG A 233 14.86 16.83 -9.64
CA ARG A 233 15.67 16.04 -8.70
C ARG A 233 16.15 14.74 -9.33
N GLU A 234 17.30 14.26 -8.88
CA GLU A 234 17.72 12.88 -9.06
C GLU A 234 17.28 12.05 -7.87
N VAL A 235 16.67 10.91 -8.17
CA VAL A 235 16.11 9.99 -7.17
C VAL A 235 16.70 8.59 -7.35
N PRO A 236 16.73 7.74 -6.32
CA PRO A 236 17.19 6.36 -6.43
C PRO A 236 16.43 5.60 -7.53
N PHE A 237 17.19 4.83 -8.32
CA PHE A 237 16.66 4.00 -9.41
C PHE A 237 17.34 2.64 -9.37
N GLY A 238 16.61 1.60 -9.03
CA GLY A 238 17.20 0.27 -8.94
C GLY A 238 16.22 -0.80 -8.52
N THR A 239 16.65 -2.05 -8.68
CA THR A 239 15.91 -3.25 -8.24
C THR A 239 16.29 -3.70 -6.83
N ASP A 240 17.21 -3.00 -6.21
CA ASP A 240 17.78 -3.22 -4.89
C ASP A 240 17.26 -2.24 -3.83
N LEU A 241 16.25 -1.44 -4.17
CA LEU A 241 15.70 -0.45 -3.26
C LEU A 241 14.84 -1.11 -2.18
N LEU A 242 15.05 -0.70 -0.94
CA LEU A 242 14.20 -0.96 0.21
C LEU A 242 13.60 0.36 0.68
N PHE A 243 12.33 0.33 1.07
CA PHE A 243 11.61 1.49 1.56
C PHE A 243 11.23 1.26 3.02
N GLU A 244 11.73 2.09 3.90
CA GLU A 244 11.52 1.96 5.34
C GLU A 244 10.60 3.08 5.84
N ALA A 245 9.64 2.73 6.70
CA ALA A 245 8.85 3.69 7.43
C ALA A 245 9.66 4.18 8.65
N SER A 246 10.12 5.43 8.61
CA SER A 246 10.97 6.01 9.65
C SER A 246 10.28 6.15 11.03
N ASP A 247 8.95 6.15 11.03
CA ASP A 247 8.07 6.32 12.19
C ASP A 247 7.43 5.01 12.67
N LEU A 248 7.62 3.91 11.94
CA LEU A 248 7.09 2.58 12.26
C LEU A 248 8.23 1.56 12.32
N ALA A 249 8.80 1.36 13.47
CA ALA A 249 9.92 0.43 13.64
C ALA A 249 9.60 -0.99 13.11
N GLY A 250 10.45 -1.47 12.20
CA GLY A 250 10.33 -2.81 11.62
C GLY A 250 9.45 -2.94 10.38
N PHE A 251 8.99 -1.83 9.79
CA PHE A 251 8.32 -1.83 8.48
C PHE A 251 9.29 -1.41 7.38
N VAL A 252 9.65 -2.38 6.52
CA VAL A 252 10.50 -2.21 5.34
C VAL A 252 9.80 -2.75 4.11
#